data_f4309df61f9b725c5360b2b60533bf88
#
_entry.id   f4309df61f9b725c5360b2b60533bf88
#
_cell.length_a   1.000
_cell.length_b   1.000
_cell.length_c   1.000
_cell.angle_alpha   90.00
_cell.angle_beta   90.00
_cell.angle_gamma   90.00
#
_symmetry.space_group_name_H-M   'P 1'
#
loop_
_entity.id
_entity.type
_entity.pdbx_description
1 polymer ?
#
loop_
_entity_poly.entity_id
_entity_poly.type
_entity_poly.pdbx_seq_one_letter_code
_entity_poly.pdbx_strand_id
1 'polypeptide(L)'
;MLLLIKNDTRKKYKYPDPPYSLAVQYGLERIYDFLSTKGESDKILHVVFESRGNKEDKALKKNFETYCNGMNKYKKIFNFKAIFAPKHVNSNGLQLADLTARPIGLYVFKPNQKNRTYSILEEKFWKGNCGATMIGNGLKIFP
;
A
#
# COMPACT_ATOMS: atom_id res chain seq x y z
N MET A 1 0.01 4.94 -1.21
CA MET A 1 0.98 4.37 -0.25
C MET A 1 0.32 4.14 1.09
N LEU A 2 0.68 3.04 1.74
CA LEU A 2 0.10 2.62 3.02
C LEU A 2 1.16 2.70 4.12
N LEU A 3 0.83 3.35 5.25
CA LEU A 3 1.63 3.34 6.45
C LEU A 3 0.89 2.63 7.57
N LEU A 4 1.55 1.64 8.19
CA LEU A 4 1.04 0.94 9.37
C LEU A 4 1.78 1.40 10.62
N ILE A 5 1.01 1.86 11.61
CA ILE A 5 1.53 2.20 12.94
C ILE A 5 1.42 0.95 13.82
N LYS A 6 2.55 0.39 14.20
CA LYS A 6 2.65 -0.92 14.83
C LYS A 6 2.18 -0.97 16.30
N ASN A 7 2.08 0.18 16.99
CA ASN A 7 1.97 0.18 18.46
C ASN A 7 0.55 0.04 19.02
N ASP A 8 -0.49 0.40 18.27
CA ASP A 8 -1.87 0.40 18.79
C ASP A 8 -2.72 -0.79 18.33
N THR A 9 -2.29 -1.53 17.32
CA THR A 9 -3.05 -2.64 16.76
C THR A 9 -3.28 -3.78 17.77
N ARG A 10 -2.29 -4.06 18.63
CA ARG A 10 -2.40 -5.12 19.66
C ARG A 10 -3.34 -4.75 20.78
N LYS A 11 -3.50 -3.46 21.08
CA LYS A 11 -4.42 -2.98 22.11
C LYS A 11 -5.88 -2.98 21.66
N LYS A 12 -6.10 -2.81 20.35
CA LYS A 12 -7.44 -2.64 19.77
C LYS A 12 -8.05 -3.95 19.25
N TYR A 13 -7.23 -4.93 18.88
CA TYR A 13 -7.69 -6.19 18.30
C TYR A 13 -7.13 -7.38 19.07
N LYS A 14 -8.00 -8.32 19.48
CA LYS A 14 -7.62 -9.53 20.24
C LYS A 14 -6.67 -10.44 19.44
N TYR A 15 -6.84 -10.48 18.11
CA TYR A 15 -6.01 -11.23 17.15
C TYR A 15 -5.79 -10.37 15.91
N PRO A 16 -4.81 -9.44 15.93
CA PRO A 16 -4.57 -8.60 14.76
C PRO A 16 -3.91 -9.42 13.65
N ASP A 17 -4.39 -9.23 12.42
CA ASP A 17 -3.69 -9.73 11.24
C ASP A 17 -2.25 -9.20 11.19
N PRO A 18 -1.32 -9.95 10.59
CA PRO A 18 0.04 -9.47 10.41
C PRO A 18 0.05 -8.09 9.75
N PRO A 19 0.78 -7.09 10.30
CA PRO A 19 0.76 -5.72 9.79
C PRO A 19 1.04 -5.63 8.28
N TYR A 20 1.87 -6.54 7.77
CA TYR A 20 2.20 -6.61 6.35
C TYR A 20 1.00 -7.04 5.48
N SER A 21 0.22 -8.02 5.94
CA SER A 21 -1.00 -8.46 5.24
C SER A 21 -2.04 -7.36 5.17
N LEU A 22 -2.23 -6.62 6.26
CA LEU A 22 -3.11 -5.44 6.29
C LEU A 22 -2.61 -4.34 5.33
N ALA A 23 -1.28 -4.13 5.28
CA ALA A 23 -0.68 -3.16 4.36
C ALA A 23 -0.99 -3.51 2.90
N VAL A 24 -0.85 -4.78 2.54
CA VAL A 24 -1.14 -5.26 1.19
C VAL A 24 -2.63 -5.09 0.88
N GLN A 25 -3.51 -5.56 1.75
CA GLN A 25 -4.96 -5.45 1.57
C GLN A 25 -5.38 -4.01 1.31
N TYR A 26 -5.05 -3.09 2.23
CA TYR A 26 -5.45 -1.69 2.10
C TYR A 26 -4.78 -1.00 0.90
N GLY A 27 -3.55 -1.40 0.57
CA GLY A 27 -2.85 -0.92 -0.61
C GLY A 27 -3.59 -1.29 -1.90
N LEU A 28 -3.98 -2.56 -2.03
CA LEU A 28 -4.73 -3.05 -3.20
C LEU A 28 -6.09 -2.38 -3.32
N GLU A 29 -6.80 -2.18 -2.21
CA GLU A 29 -8.08 -1.47 -2.19
C GLU A 29 -7.94 -0.01 -2.64
N ARG A 30 -6.88 0.70 -2.22
CA ARG A 30 -6.62 2.09 -2.66
C ARG A 30 -6.24 2.18 -4.12
N ILE A 31 -5.47 1.22 -4.63
CA ILE A 31 -5.14 1.12 -6.05
C ILE A 31 -6.42 0.87 -6.87
N TYR A 32 -7.27 -0.05 -6.41
CA TYR A 32 -8.55 -0.31 -7.08
C TYR A 32 -9.45 0.93 -7.11
N ASP A 33 -9.55 1.67 -6.00
CA ASP A 33 -10.29 2.95 -5.95
C ASP A 33 -9.77 3.92 -7.00
N PHE A 34 -8.44 4.11 -7.04
CA PHE A 34 -7.82 5.01 -8.00
C PHE A 34 -8.10 4.60 -9.45
N LEU A 35 -7.91 3.31 -9.79
CA LEU A 35 -8.18 2.80 -11.13
C LEU A 35 -9.66 2.91 -11.50
N SER A 36 -10.56 2.66 -10.56
CA SER A 36 -12.01 2.84 -10.77
C SER A 36 -12.36 4.28 -11.12
N THR A 37 -11.72 5.27 -10.51
CA THR A 37 -11.93 6.68 -10.83
C THR A 37 -11.43 7.07 -12.22
N LYS A 38 -10.49 6.29 -12.75
CA LYS A 38 -9.94 6.47 -14.11
C LYS A 38 -10.67 5.65 -15.17
N GLY A 39 -11.65 4.84 -14.79
CA GLY A 39 -12.31 3.90 -15.70
C GLY A 39 -11.41 2.75 -16.17
N GLU A 40 -10.39 2.38 -15.35
CA GLU A 40 -9.35 1.39 -15.67
C GLU A 40 -9.34 0.18 -14.74
N SER A 41 -10.41 -0.01 -13.97
CA SER A 41 -10.48 -1.07 -12.96
C SER A 41 -10.50 -2.50 -13.53
N ASP A 42 -10.80 -2.65 -14.80
CA ASP A 42 -10.81 -3.91 -15.56
C ASP A 42 -9.44 -4.27 -16.16
N LYS A 43 -8.52 -3.30 -16.25
CA LYS A 43 -7.18 -3.52 -16.79
C LYS A 43 -6.31 -4.37 -15.87
N ILE A 44 -5.40 -5.14 -16.49
CA ILE A 44 -4.41 -5.91 -15.73
C ILE A 44 -3.40 -4.94 -15.11
N LEU A 45 -3.26 -5.01 -13.77
CA LEU A 45 -2.24 -4.28 -13.04
C LEU A 45 -1.20 -5.25 -12.48
N HIS A 46 0.07 -4.94 -12.70
CA HIS A 46 1.17 -5.66 -12.07
C HIS A 46 1.63 -4.95 -10.81
N VAL A 47 1.59 -5.65 -9.68
CA VAL A 47 2.10 -5.17 -8.38
C VAL A 47 3.43 -5.84 -8.11
N VAL A 48 4.50 -5.06 -8.09
CA VAL A 48 5.86 -5.58 -7.92
C VAL A 48 6.26 -5.53 -6.46
N PHE A 49 6.69 -6.66 -5.92
CA PHE A 49 7.24 -6.80 -4.57
C PHE A 49 8.73 -7.14 -4.65
N GLU A 50 9.53 -6.60 -3.73
CA GLU A 50 10.88 -7.11 -3.51
C GLU A 50 10.77 -8.49 -2.83
N SER A 51 11.44 -9.49 -3.42
CA SER A 51 11.50 -10.85 -2.86
C SER A 51 12.23 -10.85 -1.51
N ARG A 52 11.66 -11.56 -0.54
CA ARG A 52 12.22 -11.75 0.81
C ARG A 52 12.62 -13.18 1.09
N GLY A 53 12.43 -14.05 0.10
CA GLY A 53 12.69 -15.47 0.20
C GLY A 53 11.46 -16.32 -0.08
N ASN A 54 11.68 -17.58 -0.47
CA ASN A 54 10.62 -18.45 -0.98
C ASN A 54 9.43 -18.63 -0.03
N LYS A 55 9.67 -18.67 1.28
CA LYS A 55 8.60 -18.90 2.27
C LYS A 55 7.70 -17.66 2.41
N GLU A 56 8.33 -16.50 2.57
CA GLU A 56 7.65 -15.21 2.71
C GLU A 56 6.91 -14.85 1.42
N ASP A 57 7.54 -15.04 0.28
CA ASP A 57 6.96 -14.74 -1.03
C ASP A 57 5.74 -15.62 -1.33
N LYS A 58 5.78 -16.93 -1.00
CA LYS A 58 4.63 -17.82 -1.12
C LYS A 58 3.48 -17.41 -0.21
N ALA A 59 3.77 -17.06 1.04
CA ALA A 59 2.74 -16.58 1.98
C ALA A 59 2.10 -15.28 1.49
N LEU A 60 2.91 -14.33 1.03
CA LEU A 60 2.44 -13.08 0.49
C LEU A 60 1.60 -13.27 -0.77
N LYS A 61 2.06 -14.12 -1.69
CA LYS A 61 1.34 -14.45 -2.92
C LYS A 61 -0.04 -15.01 -2.61
N LYS A 62 -0.13 -15.96 -1.68
CA LYS A 62 -1.41 -16.53 -1.24
C LYS A 62 -2.36 -15.46 -0.69
N ASN A 63 -1.87 -14.59 0.19
CA ASN A 63 -2.68 -13.50 0.74
C ASN A 63 -3.13 -12.53 -0.36
N PHE A 64 -2.22 -12.15 -1.25
CA PHE A 64 -2.52 -11.28 -2.40
C PHE A 64 -3.64 -11.88 -3.27
N GLU A 65 -3.52 -13.14 -3.65
CA GLU A 65 -4.52 -13.85 -4.46
C GLU A 65 -5.87 -13.92 -3.73
N THR A 66 -5.87 -14.19 -2.42
CA THR A 66 -7.09 -14.21 -1.60
C THR A 66 -7.81 -12.87 -1.63
N TYR A 67 -7.08 -11.76 -1.46
CA TYR A 67 -7.66 -10.42 -1.52
C TYR A 67 -8.14 -10.06 -2.92
N CYS A 68 -7.39 -10.40 -3.97
CA CYS A 68 -7.81 -10.16 -5.34
C CYS A 68 -9.03 -10.99 -5.76
N ASN A 69 -9.25 -12.15 -5.16
CA ASN A 69 -10.38 -13.05 -5.44
C ASN A 69 -11.63 -12.76 -4.60
N GLY A 70 -11.77 -11.54 -4.09
CA GLY A 70 -13.01 -11.08 -3.45
C GLY A 70 -12.97 -10.94 -1.94
N MET A 71 -11.90 -11.36 -1.24
CA MET A 71 -11.70 -11.11 0.20
C MET A 71 -11.28 -9.66 0.48
N ASN A 72 -11.90 -8.70 -0.22
CA ASN A 72 -11.71 -7.27 -0.07
C ASN A 72 -13.03 -6.58 0.28
N LYS A 73 -12.99 -5.32 0.69
CA LYS A 73 -14.18 -4.56 1.12
C LYS A 73 -15.25 -4.43 0.02
N TYR A 74 -14.88 -4.55 -1.25
CA TYR A 74 -15.80 -4.44 -2.39
C TYR A 74 -16.44 -5.77 -2.77
N LYS A 75 -15.93 -6.90 -2.23
CA LYS A 75 -16.31 -8.27 -2.63
C LYS A 75 -16.21 -8.49 -4.16
N LYS A 76 -15.24 -7.84 -4.79
CA LYS A 76 -15.00 -7.88 -6.24
C LYS A 76 -13.68 -8.57 -6.54
N ILE A 77 -13.60 -9.17 -7.73
CA ILE A 77 -12.36 -9.69 -8.29
C ILE A 77 -11.55 -8.51 -8.83
N PHE A 78 -10.28 -8.39 -8.38
CA PHE A 78 -9.33 -7.42 -8.91
C PHE A 78 -8.44 -8.08 -9.95
N ASN A 79 -8.32 -7.47 -11.12
CA ASN A 79 -7.45 -7.98 -12.18
C ASN A 79 -5.97 -7.61 -11.94
N PHE A 80 -5.47 -7.96 -10.75
CA PHE A 80 -4.11 -7.64 -10.33
C PHE A 80 -3.23 -8.88 -10.31
N LYS A 81 -1.95 -8.72 -10.65
CA LYS A 81 -0.94 -9.80 -10.67
C LYS A 81 0.26 -9.40 -9.82
N ALA A 82 0.65 -10.28 -8.90
CA ALA A 82 1.87 -10.10 -8.11
C ALA A 82 3.10 -10.54 -8.90
N ILE A 83 4.14 -9.72 -8.89
CA ILE A 83 5.47 -10.02 -9.42
C ILE A 83 6.47 -9.90 -8.27
N PHE A 84 7.32 -10.91 -8.08
CA PHE A 84 8.38 -10.90 -7.08
C PHE A 84 9.72 -10.67 -7.78
N ALA A 85 10.32 -9.50 -7.55
CA ALA A 85 11.61 -9.13 -8.12
C ALA A 85 12.72 -9.40 -7.11
N PRO A 86 13.76 -10.16 -7.47
CA PRO A 86 14.92 -10.34 -6.61
C PRO A 86 15.61 -9.00 -6.33
N LYS A 87 16.16 -8.86 -5.12
CA LYS A 87 16.79 -7.60 -4.67
C LYS A 87 17.89 -7.10 -5.61
N HIS A 88 18.66 -8.01 -6.22
CA HIS A 88 19.75 -7.67 -7.14
C HIS A 88 19.29 -7.03 -8.46
N VAL A 89 18.00 -7.15 -8.83
CA VAL A 89 17.45 -6.50 -10.04
C VAL A 89 17.48 -4.99 -9.95
N ASN A 90 17.57 -4.45 -8.73
CA ASN A 90 17.73 -3.01 -8.47
C ASN A 90 16.74 -2.13 -9.27
N SER A 91 15.47 -2.53 -9.27
CA SER A 91 14.40 -1.86 -10.02
C SER A 91 14.21 -0.41 -9.58
N ASN A 92 14.25 0.53 -10.52
CA ASN A 92 14.00 1.95 -10.25
C ASN A 92 12.68 2.20 -9.52
N GLY A 93 11.63 1.43 -9.84
CA GLY A 93 10.34 1.52 -9.17
C GLY A 93 10.39 1.13 -7.70
N LEU A 94 11.12 0.06 -7.35
CA LEU A 94 11.32 -0.37 -5.97
C LEU A 94 12.18 0.63 -5.19
N GLN A 95 13.25 1.16 -5.81
CA GLN A 95 14.06 2.22 -5.20
C GLN A 95 13.23 3.48 -4.92
N LEU A 96 12.38 3.89 -5.86
CA LEU A 96 11.49 5.02 -5.65
C LEU A 96 10.51 4.77 -4.50
N ALA A 97 9.99 3.55 -4.37
CA ALA A 97 9.13 3.17 -3.25
C ALA A 97 9.84 3.31 -1.91
N ASP A 98 11.11 2.86 -1.82
CA ASP A 98 11.92 3.00 -0.60
C ASP A 98 12.23 4.46 -0.27
N LEU A 99 12.61 5.26 -1.27
CA LEU A 99 12.88 6.69 -1.09
C LEU A 99 11.67 7.47 -0.59
N THR A 100 10.47 7.08 -0.97
CA THR A 100 9.22 7.73 -0.53
C THR A 100 8.74 7.26 0.83
N ALA A 101 9.09 6.05 1.25
CA ALA A 101 8.59 5.45 2.49
C ALA A 101 9.00 6.25 3.74
N ARG A 102 10.30 6.62 3.84
CA ARG A 102 10.83 7.34 5.01
C ARG A 102 10.22 8.73 5.21
N PRO A 103 10.16 9.63 4.20
CA PRO A 103 9.53 10.95 4.35
C PRO A 103 8.08 10.87 4.81
N ILE A 104 7.32 9.91 4.27
CA ILE A 104 5.92 9.71 4.65
C ILE A 104 5.83 9.20 6.10
N GLY A 105 6.70 8.26 6.48
CA GLY A 105 6.78 7.79 7.87
C GLY A 105 7.09 8.92 8.84
N LEU A 106 8.06 9.79 8.52
CA LEU A 106 8.40 10.95 9.35
C LEU A 106 7.23 11.92 9.49
N TYR A 107 6.49 12.19 8.44
CA TYR A 107 5.29 13.04 8.49
C TYR A 107 4.26 12.51 9.49
N VAL A 108 4.03 11.20 9.52
CA VAL A 108 3.04 10.61 10.44
C VAL A 108 3.54 10.55 11.88
N PHE A 109 4.82 10.17 12.09
CA PHE A 109 5.35 9.97 13.45
C PHE A 109 5.89 11.24 14.11
N LYS A 110 6.33 12.22 13.30
CA LYS A 110 6.94 13.46 13.76
C LYS A 110 6.41 14.66 12.94
N PRO A 111 5.11 14.99 13.03
CA PRO A 111 4.47 15.98 12.17
C PRO A 111 5.09 17.39 12.28
N ASN A 112 5.69 17.71 13.41
CA ASN A 112 6.32 19.02 13.65
C ASN A 112 7.76 19.11 13.07
N GLN A 113 8.32 18.01 12.55
CA GLN A 113 9.65 18.03 11.96
C GLN A 113 9.59 18.53 10.53
N LYS A 114 10.42 19.52 10.17
CA LYS A 114 10.56 19.96 8.77
C LYS A 114 10.92 18.80 7.87
N ASN A 115 10.12 18.60 6.82
CA ASN A 115 10.25 17.45 5.92
C ASN A 115 10.01 17.90 4.46
N ARG A 116 11.04 18.53 3.88
CA ARG A 116 10.98 19.06 2.50
C ARG A 116 10.61 17.98 1.47
N THR A 117 11.13 16.77 1.63
CA THR A 117 10.83 15.67 0.71
C THR A 117 9.35 15.29 0.77
N TYR A 118 8.76 15.31 1.97
CA TYR A 118 7.32 15.05 2.11
C TYR A 118 6.48 16.12 1.41
N SER A 119 6.85 17.40 1.51
CA SER A 119 6.13 18.49 0.84
C SER A 119 6.05 18.30 -0.68
N ILE A 120 7.11 17.76 -1.30
CA ILE A 120 7.11 17.41 -2.73
C ILE A 120 6.20 16.22 -3.00
N LEU A 121 6.20 15.20 -2.13
CA LEU A 121 5.38 14.01 -2.28
C LEU A 121 3.89 14.29 -2.05
N GLU A 122 3.55 15.20 -1.16
CA GLU A 122 2.17 15.56 -0.82
C GLU A 122 1.36 16.02 -2.03
N GLU A 123 1.99 16.73 -2.96
CA GLU A 123 1.37 17.16 -4.21
C GLU A 123 1.01 15.99 -5.14
N LYS A 124 1.70 14.85 -4.99
CA LYS A 124 1.53 13.65 -5.82
C LYS A 124 0.51 12.66 -5.24
N PHE A 125 0.04 12.87 -4.02
CA PHE A 125 -0.98 12.00 -3.46
C PHE A 125 -2.33 12.18 -4.15
N TRP A 126 -2.97 11.05 -4.41
CA TRP A 126 -4.36 11.07 -4.82
C TRP A 126 -5.27 11.51 -3.67
N LYS A 127 -6.11 12.51 -3.91
CA LYS A 127 -6.99 13.13 -2.92
C LYS A 127 -8.45 12.68 -3.05
N GLY A 128 -8.71 11.58 -3.77
CA GLY A 128 -10.06 11.11 -4.07
C GLY A 128 -10.73 11.95 -5.17
N ASN A 129 -11.98 11.61 -5.47
CA ASN A 129 -12.74 12.27 -6.54
C ASN A 129 -13.08 13.73 -6.22
N CYS A 130 -13.24 14.05 -4.94
CA CYS A 130 -13.63 15.41 -4.50
C CYS A 130 -12.43 16.29 -4.14
N GLY A 131 -11.19 15.81 -4.29
CA GLY A 131 -9.98 16.58 -4.00
C GLY A 131 -9.79 16.99 -2.52
N ALA A 132 -10.62 16.48 -1.60
CA ALA A 132 -10.72 17.02 -0.24
C ALA A 132 -9.56 16.61 0.67
N THR A 133 -9.09 15.36 0.62
CA THR A 133 -8.02 14.89 1.51
C THR A 133 -7.26 13.70 0.93
N MET A 134 -5.96 13.67 1.17
CA MET A 134 -5.14 12.50 0.86
C MET A 134 -5.31 11.37 1.89
N ILE A 135 -5.60 11.70 3.16
CA ILE A 135 -5.80 10.69 4.22
C ILE A 135 -7.10 9.94 3.94
N GLY A 136 -7.03 8.62 3.93
CA GLY A 136 -8.14 7.76 3.55
C GLY A 136 -8.23 7.48 2.04
N ASN A 137 -7.62 8.31 1.20
CA ASN A 137 -7.53 8.15 -0.26
C ASN A 137 -6.12 7.71 -0.69
N GLY A 138 -5.22 8.61 -0.96
CA GLY A 138 -3.84 8.29 -1.38
C GLY A 138 -2.93 7.81 -0.24
N LEU A 139 -3.25 8.14 1.00
CA LEU A 139 -2.55 7.71 2.20
C LEU A 139 -3.51 7.08 3.19
N LYS A 140 -3.26 5.83 3.59
CA LYS A 140 -3.98 5.16 4.66
C LYS A 140 -3.08 5.05 5.89
N ILE A 141 -3.55 5.61 7.00
CA ILE A 141 -2.94 5.46 8.32
C ILE A 141 -3.81 4.49 9.10
N PHE A 142 -3.19 3.48 9.67
CA PHE A 142 -3.87 2.46 10.46
C PHE A 142 -3.33 2.48 11.88
N PRO A 143 -4.19 2.50 12.92
CA PRO A 143 -3.80 2.52 14.32
C PRO A 143 -3.13 1.24 14.78
#